data_27b58f6cc0a56c0bccf36b99e1aa82cd
#
_entry.id   27b58f6cc0a56c0bccf36b99e1aa82cd
#
_cell.length_a   1.000
_cell.length_b   1.000
_cell.length_c   1.000
_cell.angle_alpha   90.00
_cell.angle_beta   90.00
_cell.angle_gamma   90.00
#
_symmetry.space_group_name_H-M   'P 1'
#
loop_
_entity.id
_entity.type
_entity.pdbx_description
1 polymer ?
#
loop_
_entity_poly.entity_id
_entity_poly.type
_entity_poly.pdbx_seq_one_letter_code
_entity_poly.pdbx_strand_id
1 'polypeptide(L)'
;MKLPLFEPFKIKMTEPVYTSSRKQREQWIKESFFNLFNLKSEHVTIDLLTDSGTSAMSDRQWSAMMLGDESYAGASSYYNLKNAVTDITGFRYVLPAHQGRAAENVLFSALVKEGDIVPGNSHFDTTKGHIEFRKAKPVDCTVDIAKDLTAWHPFKGNVDTVKLEEVLKNNPCDGAFWRSCNIY
;
A
#
# COMPACT_ATOMS: atom_id res chain seq x y z
N MET A 1 3.36 19.25 16.71
CA MET A 1 3.11 19.04 15.28
C MET A 1 1.72 19.57 14.97
N LYS A 2 1.58 20.63 14.16
CA LYS A 2 0.24 21.06 13.72
C LYS A 2 -0.19 20.13 12.59
N LEU A 3 -1.28 19.41 12.80
CA LEU A 3 -1.90 18.62 11.73
C LEU A 3 -2.33 19.59 10.61
N PRO A 4 -2.08 19.26 9.35
CA PRO A 4 -2.60 20.05 8.24
C PRO A 4 -4.13 20.10 8.31
N LEU A 5 -4.68 21.29 8.18
CA LEU A 5 -6.13 21.45 8.06
C LEU A 5 -6.55 20.87 6.70
N PHE A 6 -7.48 19.92 6.74
CA PHE A 6 -8.11 19.45 5.52
C PHE A 6 -8.88 20.60 4.88
N GLU A 7 -8.57 20.88 3.61
CA GLU A 7 -9.35 21.86 2.86
C GLU A 7 -10.79 21.37 2.68
N PRO A 8 -11.82 22.16 3.04
CA PRO A 8 -13.19 21.82 2.72
C PRO A 8 -13.38 21.84 1.20
N PHE A 9 -14.06 20.85 0.65
CA PHE A 9 -14.30 20.73 -0.78
C PHE A 9 -15.78 20.57 -1.11
N LYS A 10 -16.14 20.97 -2.33
CA LYS A 10 -17.45 20.72 -2.94
C LYS A 10 -17.26 19.74 -4.09
N ILE A 11 -18.19 18.80 -4.22
CA ILE A 11 -18.19 17.86 -5.35
C ILE A 11 -18.71 18.62 -6.59
N LYS A 12 -17.90 18.67 -7.63
CA LYS A 12 -18.25 19.29 -8.92
C LYS A 12 -18.76 18.28 -9.95
N MET A 13 -18.53 16.99 -9.74
CA MET A 13 -18.90 15.92 -10.65
C MET A 13 -19.58 14.80 -9.90
N THR A 14 -20.65 14.29 -10.47
CA THR A 14 -21.36 13.11 -9.98
C THR A 14 -21.49 12.10 -11.10
N GLU A 15 -21.32 10.84 -10.78
CA GLU A 15 -21.53 9.73 -11.70
C GLU A 15 -22.83 9.01 -11.32
N PRO A 16 -23.72 8.69 -12.29
CA PRO A 16 -24.92 7.96 -12.00
C PRO A 16 -24.59 6.52 -11.57
N VAL A 17 -25.20 6.08 -10.49
CA VAL A 17 -25.07 4.72 -9.98
C VAL A 17 -26.29 3.92 -10.41
N TYR A 18 -26.06 2.77 -11.03
CA TYR A 18 -27.13 1.87 -11.41
C TYR A 18 -27.68 1.14 -10.19
N THR A 19 -28.99 1.23 -9.99
CA THR A 19 -29.66 0.48 -8.94
C THR A 19 -30.10 -0.86 -9.44
N SER A 20 -29.99 -1.88 -8.60
CA SER A 20 -30.40 -3.25 -8.93
C SER A 20 -31.26 -3.84 -7.82
N SER A 21 -32.15 -4.74 -8.19
CA SER A 21 -32.92 -5.53 -7.23
C SER A 21 -32.03 -6.56 -6.54
N ARG A 22 -32.44 -7.00 -5.33
CA ARG A 22 -31.74 -8.08 -4.61
C ARG A 22 -31.64 -9.34 -5.47
N LYS A 23 -32.71 -9.70 -6.18
CA LYS A 23 -32.73 -10.90 -7.04
C LYS A 23 -31.68 -10.85 -8.15
N GLN A 24 -31.49 -9.68 -8.79
CA GLN A 24 -30.46 -9.50 -9.80
C GLN A 24 -29.05 -9.63 -9.19
N ARG A 25 -28.80 -9.03 -8.03
CA ARG A 25 -27.49 -9.15 -7.35
C ARG A 25 -27.18 -10.60 -6.95
N GLU A 26 -28.17 -11.34 -6.43
CA GLU A 26 -28.02 -12.76 -6.12
C GLU A 26 -27.74 -13.62 -7.35
N GLN A 27 -28.30 -13.27 -8.50
CA GLN A 27 -28.01 -13.91 -9.77
C GLN A 27 -26.57 -13.62 -10.22
N TRP A 28 -26.17 -12.36 -10.26
CA TRP A 28 -24.85 -11.95 -10.73
C TRP A 28 -23.71 -12.53 -9.87
N ILE A 29 -23.88 -12.58 -8.55
CA ILE A 29 -22.85 -13.20 -7.69
C ILE A 29 -22.75 -14.71 -7.90
N LYS A 30 -23.85 -15.40 -8.24
CA LYS A 30 -23.83 -16.81 -8.61
C LYS A 30 -23.14 -17.02 -9.97
N GLU A 31 -23.47 -16.20 -10.96
CA GLU A 31 -22.85 -16.24 -12.29
C GLU A 31 -21.34 -15.96 -12.24
N SER A 32 -20.89 -15.16 -11.29
CA SER A 32 -19.48 -14.91 -11.02
C SER A 32 -18.81 -16.02 -10.18
N PHE A 33 -19.49 -17.10 -9.88
CA PHE A 33 -19.01 -18.19 -9.01
C PHE A 33 -18.59 -17.71 -7.61
N PHE A 34 -19.27 -16.68 -7.08
CA PHE A 34 -18.95 -16.01 -5.81
C PHE A 34 -17.54 -15.39 -5.76
N ASN A 35 -16.94 -15.18 -6.92
CA ASN A 35 -15.66 -14.47 -7.05
C ASN A 35 -15.91 -13.03 -7.48
N LEU A 36 -15.59 -12.08 -6.62
CA LEU A 36 -15.81 -10.65 -6.85
C LEU A 36 -15.05 -10.12 -8.08
N PHE A 37 -13.91 -10.73 -8.42
CA PHE A 37 -13.13 -10.34 -9.60
C PHE A 37 -13.79 -10.72 -10.93
N ASN A 38 -14.79 -11.59 -10.91
CA ASN A 38 -15.57 -11.96 -12.11
C ASN A 38 -16.83 -11.13 -12.26
N LEU A 39 -17.18 -10.26 -11.30
CA LEU A 39 -18.30 -9.36 -11.43
C LEU A 39 -17.99 -8.27 -12.45
N LYS A 40 -18.97 -7.96 -13.30
CA LYS A 40 -18.88 -6.79 -14.16
C LYS A 40 -19.03 -5.52 -13.33
N SER A 41 -18.24 -4.49 -13.62
CA SER A 41 -18.28 -3.20 -12.90
C SER A 41 -19.67 -2.55 -12.90
N GLU A 42 -20.42 -2.69 -14.00
CA GLU A 42 -21.80 -2.20 -14.12
C GLU A 42 -22.79 -2.86 -13.15
N HIS A 43 -22.43 -4.02 -12.59
CA HIS A 43 -23.23 -4.74 -11.60
C HIS A 43 -22.91 -4.34 -10.15
N VAL A 44 -21.89 -3.50 -9.94
CA VAL A 44 -21.42 -3.11 -8.62
C VAL A 44 -21.93 -1.71 -8.29
N THR A 45 -22.75 -1.59 -7.26
CA THR A 45 -23.29 -0.31 -6.79
C THR A 45 -22.34 0.40 -5.85
N ILE A 46 -21.70 -0.35 -4.94
CA ILE A 46 -20.69 0.14 -3.99
C ILE A 46 -19.45 -0.72 -4.16
N ASP A 47 -18.40 -0.15 -4.67
CA ASP A 47 -17.13 -0.85 -4.88
C ASP A 47 -16.18 -0.56 -3.71
N LEU A 48 -15.92 -1.59 -2.91
CA LEU A 48 -14.94 -1.57 -1.82
C LEU A 48 -13.69 -2.40 -2.15
N LEU A 49 -13.64 -2.99 -3.34
CA LEU A 49 -12.52 -3.80 -3.80
C LEU A 49 -11.49 -2.95 -4.56
N THR A 50 -11.97 -1.99 -5.37
CA THR A 50 -11.12 -1.07 -6.12
C THR A 50 -10.69 0.08 -5.21
N ASP A 51 -9.57 -0.10 -4.52
CA ASP A 51 -9.04 0.85 -3.54
C ASP A 51 -7.93 1.75 -4.09
N SER A 52 -7.31 1.37 -5.21
CA SER A 52 -6.16 2.05 -5.78
C SER A 52 -6.54 2.93 -6.97
N GLY A 53 -6.13 4.21 -6.93
CA GLY A 53 -6.25 5.12 -8.06
C GLY A 53 -7.67 5.69 -8.32
N THR A 54 -8.58 5.53 -7.38
CA THR A 54 -9.98 5.98 -7.49
C THR A 54 -10.27 7.25 -6.68
N SER A 55 -9.26 7.88 -6.11
CA SER A 55 -9.41 9.07 -5.30
C SER A 55 -9.83 10.28 -6.15
N ALA A 56 -10.73 11.10 -5.61
CA ALA A 56 -11.05 12.39 -6.19
C ALA A 56 -9.83 13.31 -6.18
N MET A 57 -9.63 14.04 -7.26
CA MET A 57 -8.60 15.07 -7.37
C MET A 57 -9.23 16.45 -7.24
N SER A 58 -8.55 17.36 -6.52
CA SER A 58 -8.96 18.76 -6.47
C SER A 58 -8.74 19.47 -7.82
N ASP A 59 -9.42 20.59 -8.01
CA ASP A 59 -9.20 21.43 -9.19
C ASP A 59 -7.77 22.00 -9.24
N ARG A 60 -7.14 22.22 -8.09
CA ARG A 60 -5.73 22.61 -7.99
C ARG A 60 -4.79 21.48 -8.44
N GLN A 61 -5.08 20.23 -8.07
CA GLN A 61 -4.32 19.09 -8.55
C GLN A 61 -4.46 18.91 -10.07
N TRP A 62 -5.67 19.04 -10.61
CA TRP A 62 -5.91 19.03 -12.06
C TRP A 62 -5.16 20.15 -12.76
N SER A 63 -5.23 21.38 -12.22
CA SER A 63 -4.50 22.52 -12.77
C SER A 63 -2.99 22.30 -12.75
N ALA A 64 -2.45 21.84 -11.64
CA ALA A 64 -1.02 21.54 -11.51
C ALA A 64 -0.56 20.45 -12.49
N MET A 65 -1.38 19.44 -12.73
CA MET A 65 -1.09 18.40 -13.72
C MET A 65 -1.04 18.98 -15.16
N MET A 66 -1.93 19.91 -15.49
CA MET A 66 -1.91 20.59 -16.79
C MET A 66 -0.72 21.54 -16.97
N LEU A 67 -0.13 22.02 -15.87
CA LEU A 67 1.07 22.87 -15.87
C LEU A 67 2.37 22.06 -15.78
N GLY A 68 2.26 20.74 -15.68
CA GLY A 68 3.42 19.85 -15.66
C GLY A 68 4.23 19.94 -16.95
N ASP A 69 5.54 19.84 -16.81
CA ASP A 69 6.46 19.88 -17.95
C ASP A 69 6.73 18.49 -18.52
N GLU A 70 6.84 18.41 -19.85
CA GLU A 70 7.20 17.21 -20.60
C GLU A 70 8.71 17.22 -20.90
N SER A 71 9.55 16.99 -19.89
CA SER A 71 10.99 16.97 -20.05
C SER A 71 11.53 15.54 -19.93
N TYR A 72 12.38 15.12 -20.85
CA TYR A 72 13.06 13.82 -20.79
C TYR A 72 13.95 13.72 -19.54
N ALA A 73 14.60 14.80 -19.14
CA ALA A 73 15.42 14.90 -17.95
C ALA A 73 15.35 16.31 -17.36
N GLY A 74 15.53 16.42 -16.05
CA GLY A 74 15.55 17.73 -15.38
C GLY A 74 14.18 18.40 -15.26
N ALA A 75 13.09 17.63 -15.27
CA ALA A 75 11.73 18.15 -15.17
C ALA A 75 11.50 18.95 -13.89
N SER A 76 10.90 20.14 -14.01
CA SER A 76 10.50 20.96 -12.88
C SER A 76 9.53 20.23 -11.95
N SER A 77 8.63 19.44 -12.53
CA SER A 77 7.66 18.61 -11.81
C SER A 77 8.35 17.58 -10.90
N TYR A 78 9.45 16.98 -11.35
CA TYR A 78 10.24 16.07 -10.51
C TYR A 78 10.87 16.79 -9.30
N TYR A 79 11.45 17.96 -9.52
CA TYR A 79 12.05 18.73 -8.42
C TYR A 79 10.99 19.22 -7.44
N ASN A 80 9.82 19.63 -7.92
CA ASN A 80 8.70 20.00 -7.06
C ASN A 80 8.24 18.83 -6.18
N LEU A 81 8.08 17.63 -6.77
CA LEU A 81 7.77 16.41 -6.03
C LEU A 81 8.86 16.09 -4.99
N LYS A 82 10.13 16.09 -5.42
CA LYS A 82 11.26 15.82 -4.53
C LYS A 82 11.29 16.77 -3.35
N ASN A 83 11.14 18.08 -3.60
CA ASN A 83 11.17 19.08 -2.56
C ASN A 83 10.00 18.91 -1.58
N ALA A 84 8.79 18.67 -2.07
CA ALA A 84 7.61 18.42 -1.25
C ALA A 84 7.78 17.18 -0.37
N VAL A 85 8.27 16.08 -0.92
CA VAL A 85 8.52 14.84 -0.15
C VAL A 85 9.60 15.09 0.90
N THR A 86 10.69 15.78 0.54
CA THR A 86 11.77 16.10 1.47
C THR A 86 11.29 17.01 2.61
N ASP A 87 10.46 18.01 2.30
CA ASP A 87 9.89 18.93 3.29
C ASP A 87 8.98 18.21 4.30
N ILE A 88 8.16 17.27 3.82
CA ILE A 88 7.22 16.53 4.66
C ILE A 88 7.91 15.43 5.48
N THR A 89 8.80 14.68 4.87
CA THR A 89 9.37 13.44 5.45
C THR A 89 10.78 13.61 6.00
N GLY A 90 11.52 14.64 5.58
CA GLY A 90 12.95 14.81 5.88
C GLY A 90 13.88 13.90 5.08
N PHE A 91 13.38 13.04 4.19
CA PHE A 91 14.21 12.15 3.39
C PHE A 91 14.99 12.92 2.33
N ARG A 92 16.29 12.67 2.26
CA ARG A 92 17.19 13.31 1.31
C ARG A 92 17.01 12.80 -0.13
N TYR A 93 16.72 11.52 -0.27
CA TYR A 93 16.61 10.84 -1.57
C TYR A 93 15.19 10.46 -1.85
N VAL A 94 14.71 10.77 -3.05
CA VAL A 94 13.37 10.45 -3.53
C VAL A 94 13.52 9.77 -4.89
N LEU A 95 13.10 8.52 -4.98
CA LEU A 95 13.13 7.71 -6.19
C LEU A 95 11.70 7.31 -6.55
N PRO A 96 11.03 8.06 -7.42
CA PRO A 96 9.68 7.73 -7.83
C PRO A 96 9.65 6.43 -8.64
N ALA A 97 8.67 5.58 -8.36
CA ALA A 97 8.36 4.40 -9.14
C ALA A 97 6.94 4.52 -9.70
N HIS A 98 6.63 3.78 -10.76
CA HIS A 98 5.30 3.88 -11.39
C HIS A 98 4.17 3.34 -10.51
N GLN A 99 4.49 2.50 -9.51
CA GLN A 99 3.55 1.98 -8.51
C GLN A 99 4.28 1.37 -7.32
N GLY A 100 3.58 1.18 -6.19
CA GLY A 100 4.15 0.67 -4.94
C GLY A 100 4.87 -0.67 -5.09
N ARG A 101 4.24 -1.66 -5.75
CA ARG A 101 4.87 -2.98 -5.95
C ARG A 101 6.14 -2.95 -6.81
N ALA A 102 6.29 -1.95 -7.68
CA ALA A 102 7.53 -1.74 -8.41
C ALA A 102 8.61 -1.16 -7.49
N ALA A 103 8.26 -0.23 -6.60
CA ALA A 103 9.16 0.28 -5.58
C ALA A 103 9.64 -0.85 -4.64
N GLU A 104 8.73 -1.72 -4.20
CA GLU A 104 9.08 -2.93 -3.43
C GLU A 104 10.06 -3.83 -4.20
N ASN A 105 9.79 -4.09 -5.47
CA ASN A 105 10.69 -4.93 -6.29
C ASN A 105 12.11 -4.34 -6.37
N VAL A 106 12.23 -3.04 -6.60
CA VAL A 106 13.53 -2.35 -6.64
C VAL A 106 14.22 -2.44 -5.27
N LEU A 107 13.49 -2.14 -4.20
CA LEU A 107 14.02 -2.16 -2.83
C LEU A 107 14.53 -3.55 -2.45
N PHE A 108 13.70 -4.58 -2.60
CA PHE A 108 14.09 -5.95 -2.24
C PHE A 108 15.16 -6.52 -3.16
N SER A 109 15.24 -6.07 -4.43
CA SER A 109 16.36 -6.45 -5.29
C SER A 109 17.69 -5.95 -4.80
N ALA A 110 17.71 -4.78 -4.19
CA ALA A 110 18.94 -4.16 -3.70
C ALA A 110 19.34 -4.67 -2.30
N LEU A 111 18.36 -5.02 -1.45
CA LEU A 111 18.59 -5.25 -0.03
C LEU A 111 18.52 -6.73 0.39
N VAL A 112 17.69 -7.55 -0.29
CA VAL A 112 17.40 -8.93 0.14
C VAL A 112 18.20 -9.93 -0.68
N LYS A 113 18.84 -10.85 0.03
CA LYS A 113 19.63 -11.97 -0.53
C LYS A 113 18.97 -13.30 -0.22
N GLU A 114 19.36 -14.33 -0.96
CA GLU A 114 18.94 -15.71 -0.69
C GLU A 114 19.29 -16.14 0.72
N GLY A 115 18.32 -16.69 1.44
CA GLY A 115 18.47 -17.14 2.83
C GLY A 115 18.19 -16.08 3.89
N ASP A 116 18.03 -14.81 3.51
CA ASP A 116 17.68 -13.75 4.46
C ASP A 116 16.31 -14.00 5.12
N ILE A 117 16.16 -13.50 6.34
CA ILE A 117 14.90 -13.50 7.08
C ILE A 117 14.42 -12.06 7.19
N VAL A 118 13.19 -11.82 6.74
CA VAL A 118 12.57 -10.50 6.74
C VAL A 118 11.38 -10.50 7.70
N PRO A 119 11.56 -10.05 8.95
CA PRO A 119 10.45 -9.94 9.88
C PRO A 119 9.60 -8.70 9.62
N GLY A 120 8.31 -8.83 9.86
CA GLY A 120 7.33 -7.74 9.80
C GLY A 120 6.15 -8.03 10.71
N ASN A 121 5.25 -7.06 10.90
CA ASN A 121 4.03 -7.34 11.66
C ASN A 121 3.10 -8.27 10.87
N SER A 122 2.80 -7.92 9.61
CA SER A 122 2.05 -8.75 8.67
C SER A 122 2.42 -8.31 7.27
N HIS A 123 3.00 -9.21 6.49
CA HIS A 123 3.42 -8.88 5.14
C HIS A 123 2.22 -8.79 4.21
N PHE A 124 2.17 -7.71 3.42
CA PHE A 124 1.27 -7.63 2.31
C PHE A 124 1.65 -8.68 1.24
N ASP A 125 0.72 -9.11 0.41
CA ASP A 125 0.91 -10.21 -0.54
C ASP A 125 2.06 -9.95 -1.53
N THR A 126 2.16 -8.73 -2.09
CA THR A 126 3.25 -8.37 -3.01
C THR A 126 4.59 -8.28 -2.30
N THR A 127 4.63 -7.74 -1.08
CA THR A 127 5.83 -7.68 -0.25
C THR A 127 6.36 -9.09 0.02
N LYS A 128 5.47 -9.98 0.48
CA LYS A 128 5.78 -11.40 0.70
C LYS A 128 6.30 -12.06 -0.57
N GLY A 129 5.59 -11.86 -1.71
CA GLY A 129 5.99 -12.40 -3.00
C GLY A 129 7.37 -11.94 -3.44
N HIS A 130 7.73 -10.67 -3.25
CA HIS A 130 9.07 -10.17 -3.59
C HIS A 130 10.17 -10.73 -2.71
N ILE A 131 9.91 -10.95 -1.43
CA ILE A 131 10.85 -11.59 -0.50
C ILE A 131 11.07 -13.05 -0.91
N GLU A 132 10.00 -13.82 -1.10
CA GLU A 132 10.04 -15.24 -1.49
C GLU A 132 10.68 -15.44 -2.87
N PHE A 133 10.41 -14.55 -3.83
CA PHE A 133 11.04 -14.58 -5.16
C PHE A 133 12.57 -14.50 -5.09
N ARG A 134 13.11 -13.86 -4.05
CA ARG A 134 14.56 -13.79 -3.80
C ARG A 134 15.06 -14.94 -2.93
N LYS A 135 14.22 -15.96 -2.69
CA LYS A 135 14.52 -17.12 -1.84
C LYS A 135 14.85 -16.72 -0.40
N ALA A 136 14.32 -15.61 0.05
CA ALA A 136 14.34 -15.16 1.43
C ALA A 136 13.04 -15.57 2.13
N LYS A 137 13.02 -15.52 3.46
CA LYS A 137 11.89 -15.96 4.27
C LYS A 137 11.20 -14.77 4.95
N PRO A 138 9.95 -14.45 4.57
CA PRO A 138 9.12 -13.50 5.33
C PRO A 138 8.66 -14.16 6.64
N VAL A 139 8.68 -13.42 7.74
CA VAL A 139 8.22 -13.89 9.05
C VAL A 139 7.27 -12.87 9.65
N ASP A 140 6.00 -13.27 9.80
CA ASP A 140 4.98 -12.43 10.41
C ASP A 140 5.05 -12.49 11.93
N CYS A 141 5.32 -11.34 12.54
CA CYS A 141 5.42 -11.14 13.98
C CYS A 141 4.21 -10.42 14.55
N THR A 142 3.01 -10.67 14.00
CA THR A 142 1.77 -10.05 14.49
C THR A 142 1.39 -10.63 15.86
N VAL A 143 0.76 -9.81 16.70
CA VAL A 143 0.18 -10.27 17.97
C VAL A 143 -0.84 -11.39 17.76
N ASP A 144 -0.85 -12.42 18.61
CA ASP A 144 -1.69 -13.61 18.39
C ASP A 144 -3.19 -13.33 18.40
N ILE A 145 -3.62 -12.33 19.15
CA ILE A 145 -5.03 -11.92 19.16
C ILE A 145 -5.54 -11.47 17.78
N ALA A 146 -4.65 -11.16 16.85
CA ALA A 146 -5.01 -10.85 15.46
C ALA A 146 -5.74 -12.01 14.76
N LYS A 147 -5.46 -13.26 15.17
CA LYS A 147 -6.04 -14.47 14.59
C LYS A 147 -7.45 -14.77 15.08
N ASP A 148 -7.84 -14.21 16.22
CA ASP A 148 -9.19 -14.35 16.77
C ASP A 148 -10.09 -13.26 16.22
N LEU A 149 -10.95 -13.61 15.25
CA LEU A 149 -11.88 -12.67 14.60
C LEU A 149 -12.95 -12.15 15.55
N THR A 150 -13.24 -12.86 16.65
CA THR A 150 -14.29 -12.51 17.62
C THR A 150 -13.79 -11.65 18.75
N ALA A 151 -12.50 -11.71 19.06
CA ALA A 151 -11.90 -10.90 20.11
C ALA A 151 -11.84 -9.42 19.72
N TRP A 152 -12.26 -8.56 20.61
CA TRP A 152 -12.03 -7.13 20.46
C TRP A 152 -10.65 -6.75 21.01
N HIS A 153 -9.86 -6.02 20.22
CA HIS A 153 -8.59 -5.45 20.62
C HIS A 153 -8.31 -4.20 19.81
N PRO A 154 -7.86 -3.09 20.40
CA PRO A 154 -7.70 -1.81 19.68
C PRO A 154 -6.58 -1.84 18.60
N PHE A 155 -5.60 -2.72 18.76
CA PHE A 155 -4.41 -2.77 17.89
C PHE A 155 -4.05 -4.19 17.46
N LYS A 156 -5.00 -4.86 16.81
CA LYS A 156 -4.78 -6.24 16.33
C LYS A 156 -3.68 -6.39 15.27
N GLY A 157 -3.40 -5.33 14.52
CA GLY A 157 -2.36 -5.34 13.48
C GLY A 157 -0.96 -5.02 14.00
N ASN A 158 -0.77 -4.82 15.29
CA ASN A 158 0.54 -4.47 15.85
C ASN A 158 1.53 -5.64 15.80
N VAL A 159 2.80 -5.27 15.74
CA VAL A 159 3.90 -6.22 15.91
C VAL A 159 3.96 -6.71 17.36
N ASP A 160 4.17 -8.00 17.53
CA ASP A 160 4.55 -8.61 18.79
C ASP A 160 6.07 -8.47 18.97
N THR A 161 6.46 -7.58 19.86
CA THR A 161 7.88 -7.27 20.08
C THR A 161 8.68 -8.45 20.65
N VAL A 162 8.02 -9.37 21.38
CA VAL A 162 8.67 -10.58 21.91
C VAL A 162 8.99 -11.54 20.77
N LYS A 163 8.02 -11.81 19.89
CA LYS A 163 8.24 -12.62 18.69
C LYS A 163 9.31 -12.02 17.79
N LEU A 164 9.27 -10.72 17.59
CA LEU A 164 10.27 -10.02 16.79
C LEU A 164 11.66 -10.19 17.38
N GLU A 165 11.80 -9.98 18.69
CA GLU A 165 13.08 -10.14 19.40
C GLU A 165 13.62 -11.57 19.30
N GLU A 166 12.75 -12.59 19.44
CA GLU A 166 13.12 -13.99 19.26
C GLU A 166 13.61 -14.29 17.84
N VAL A 167 12.91 -13.80 16.82
CA VAL A 167 13.34 -13.96 15.42
C VAL A 167 14.71 -13.34 15.20
N LEU A 168 14.95 -12.15 15.74
CA LEU A 168 16.21 -11.44 15.59
C LEU A 168 17.36 -12.12 16.34
N LYS A 169 17.13 -12.64 17.54
CA LYS A 169 18.13 -13.38 18.34
C LYS A 169 18.53 -14.71 17.68
N ASN A 170 17.55 -15.41 17.11
CA ASN A 170 17.78 -16.71 16.49
C ASN A 170 18.41 -16.62 15.09
N ASN A 171 18.39 -15.43 14.49
CA ASN A 171 18.90 -15.16 13.16
C ASN A 171 19.79 -13.91 13.19
N PRO A 172 20.98 -13.99 13.80
CA PRO A 172 21.89 -12.86 13.88
C PRO A 172 22.34 -12.47 12.47
N CYS A 173 22.04 -11.24 12.08
CA CYS A 173 22.41 -10.69 10.79
C CYS A 173 23.85 -10.17 10.82
N ASP A 174 24.61 -10.42 9.78
CA ASP A 174 25.94 -9.81 9.55
C ASP A 174 25.81 -8.31 9.21
N GLY A 175 25.27 -7.53 10.14
CA GLY A 175 25.37 -6.07 10.19
C GLY A 175 24.68 -5.23 9.11
N ALA A 176 24.26 -5.79 7.96
CA ALA A 176 23.71 -5.03 6.86
C ALA A 176 22.17 -4.84 6.92
N PHE A 177 21.45 -5.77 7.51
CA PHE A 177 19.98 -5.82 7.44
C PHE A 177 19.26 -4.92 8.44
N TRP A 178 19.87 -4.57 9.56
CA TRP A 178 19.29 -3.69 10.58
C TRP A 178 19.04 -2.26 10.10
N ARG A 179 19.61 -1.87 8.96
CA ARG A 179 19.43 -0.53 8.39
C ARG A 179 18.14 -0.37 7.59
N SER A 180 17.47 -1.45 7.28
CA SER A 180 16.26 -1.46 6.43
C SER A 180 14.99 -1.99 7.11
N CYS A 181 15.00 -2.29 8.41
CA CYS A 181 13.78 -2.50 9.18
C CYS A 181 13.06 -1.15 9.38
N ASN A 182 12.66 -0.54 8.31
CA ASN A 182 11.60 0.46 8.35
C ASN A 182 10.28 -0.31 8.40
N ILE A 183 9.72 -0.36 9.58
CA ILE A 183 8.39 -0.82 9.89
C ILE A 183 7.41 0.02 9.04
N TYR A 184 6.70 -0.62 8.14
CA TYR A 184 5.52 -0.06 7.49
C TYR A 184 4.35 -0.04 8.47
#